data_7adc0bbfa78364bda3b6c2c8c93f35b9
#
_entry.id   7adc0bbfa78364bda3b6c2c8c93f35b9
#
_cell.length_a   1.000
_cell.length_b   1.000
_cell.length_c   1.000
_cell.angle_alpha   90.00
_cell.angle_beta   90.00
_cell.angle_gamma   90.00
#
_symmetry.space_group_name_H-M   'P 1'
#
loop_
_entity.id
_entity.type
_entity.pdbx_description
1 polymer ?
#
loop_
_entity_poly.entity_id
_entity_poly.type
_entity_poly.pdbx_seq_one_letter_code
_entity_poly.pdbx_strand_id
1 'polypeptide(L)'
;MPKTIPIIIANRSILVKEKDNDKFVVFNMPGIKEEPNIPFYHQFAGKISECQYYFKEFMKDLYGKKVTKYVLAIIVPDDTTPLEHIFINEFFLHSDACKAVAQLTMGQTLSKSHTKYISLSRSCRNIILQYINNGEILAQKQYDINTYSTKQIAEDAKRLHIDIEYSGAPFFINNFNMNMDDFLDMGQVITTKEFLDKIANVQTEKV
;
A
#
# COMPACT_ATOMS: atom_id res chain seq x y z
N MET A 1 -14.36 13.05 -14.89
CA MET A 1 -13.11 12.50 -14.27
C MET A 1 -12.87 11.10 -14.79
N PRO A 2 -11.64 10.69 -15.05
CA PRO A 2 -11.37 9.31 -15.39
C PRO A 2 -11.79 8.41 -14.23
N LYS A 3 -12.34 7.24 -14.53
CA LYS A 3 -12.70 6.28 -13.49
C LYS A 3 -11.44 5.67 -12.92
N THR A 4 -11.33 5.61 -11.60
CA THR A 4 -10.18 5.05 -10.87
C THR A 4 -10.48 3.63 -10.41
N ILE A 5 -9.49 2.74 -10.54
CA ILE A 5 -9.54 1.38 -10.00
C ILE A 5 -8.49 1.30 -8.88
N PRO A 6 -8.89 1.14 -7.62
CA PRO A 6 -7.97 0.85 -6.53
C PRO A 6 -7.35 -0.54 -6.65
N ILE A 7 -6.03 -0.59 -6.44
CA ILE A 7 -5.22 -1.82 -6.39
C ILE A 7 -4.34 -1.74 -5.14
N ILE A 8 -4.22 -2.83 -4.43
CA ILE A 8 -3.35 -2.92 -3.24
C ILE A 8 -2.28 -3.99 -3.52
N ILE A 9 -1.02 -3.60 -3.40
CA ILE A 9 0.08 -4.55 -3.35
C ILE A 9 0.24 -4.98 -1.89
N ALA A 10 -0.31 -6.14 -1.57
CA ALA A 10 -0.16 -6.78 -0.27
C ALA A 10 1.19 -7.53 -0.18
N ASN A 11 1.50 -8.15 0.96
CA ASN A 11 2.78 -8.87 1.09
C ASN A 11 2.91 -10.10 0.18
N ARG A 12 1.78 -10.69 -0.23
CA ARG A 12 1.76 -11.98 -0.94
C ARG A 12 0.94 -11.97 -2.23
N SER A 13 0.22 -10.90 -2.50
CA SER A 13 -0.75 -10.84 -3.59
C SER A 13 -1.04 -9.41 -4.01
N ILE A 14 -1.66 -9.28 -5.16
CA ILE A 14 -2.26 -8.03 -5.63
C ILE A 14 -3.76 -8.15 -5.42
N LEU A 15 -4.34 -7.20 -4.70
CA LEU A 15 -5.78 -7.09 -4.52
C LEU A 15 -6.32 -6.02 -5.47
N VAL A 16 -7.35 -6.36 -6.23
CA VAL A 16 -8.00 -5.45 -7.17
C VAL A 16 -9.45 -5.26 -6.76
N LYS A 17 -9.89 -4.02 -6.65
CA LYS A 17 -11.29 -3.70 -6.36
C LYS A 17 -12.20 -4.27 -7.45
N GLU A 18 -13.33 -4.87 -7.09
CA GLU A 18 -14.35 -5.28 -8.04
C GLU A 18 -15.07 -4.07 -8.66
N LYS A 19 -15.58 -4.23 -9.85
CA LYS A 19 -16.17 -3.14 -10.63
C LYS A 19 -17.44 -2.56 -10.00
N ASP A 20 -18.32 -3.39 -9.50
CA ASP A 20 -19.69 -3.02 -9.14
C ASP A 20 -19.95 -3.05 -7.63
N ASN A 21 -18.92 -3.29 -6.81
CA ASN A 21 -19.00 -3.31 -5.35
C ASN A 21 -17.68 -2.87 -4.71
N ASP A 22 -17.64 -2.78 -3.37
CA ASP A 22 -16.45 -2.38 -2.62
C ASP A 22 -15.58 -3.57 -2.16
N LYS A 23 -15.77 -4.75 -2.74
CA LYS A 23 -14.94 -5.92 -2.46
C LYS A 23 -13.66 -5.90 -3.27
N PHE A 24 -12.68 -6.64 -2.79
CA PHE A 24 -11.42 -6.86 -3.47
C PHE A 24 -11.27 -8.33 -3.83
N VAL A 25 -10.79 -8.59 -5.03
CA VAL A 25 -10.42 -9.93 -5.50
C VAL A 25 -8.91 -10.03 -5.62
N VAL A 26 -8.41 -11.22 -5.37
CA VAL A 26 -6.97 -11.50 -5.40
C VAL A 26 -6.55 -11.83 -6.82
N PHE A 27 -5.56 -11.09 -7.34
CA PHE A 27 -4.81 -11.51 -8.51
C PHE A 27 -3.66 -12.39 -8.07
N ASN A 28 -3.76 -13.69 -8.37
CA ASN A 28 -2.72 -14.67 -8.10
C ASN A 28 -1.91 -14.92 -9.36
N MET A 29 -0.61 -14.65 -9.30
CA MET A 29 0.31 -14.96 -10.38
C MET A 29 0.80 -16.40 -10.25
N PRO A 30 0.62 -17.27 -11.26
CA PRO A 30 1.11 -18.63 -11.22
C PRO A 30 2.65 -18.70 -11.06
N GLY A 31 3.12 -19.65 -10.25
CA GLY A 31 4.55 -19.91 -10.08
C GLY A 31 5.32 -18.86 -9.29
N ILE A 32 4.65 -17.98 -8.56
CA ILE A 32 5.26 -17.12 -7.55
C ILE A 32 5.37 -17.89 -6.25
N LYS A 33 6.57 -17.89 -5.65
CA LYS A 33 6.86 -18.54 -4.37
C LYS A 33 7.04 -17.48 -3.29
N GLU A 34 6.61 -17.79 -2.08
CA GLU A 34 6.97 -16.94 -0.95
C GLU A 34 8.45 -17.09 -0.62
N GLU A 35 9.12 -15.96 -0.52
CA GLU A 35 10.49 -15.86 -0.03
C GLU A 35 10.51 -14.95 1.20
N PRO A 36 11.09 -15.37 2.32
CA PRO A 36 11.18 -14.53 3.51
C PRO A 36 11.88 -13.21 3.20
N ASN A 37 11.31 -12.12 3.69
CA ASN A 37 11.87 -10.76 3.58
C ASN A 37 12.04 -10.23 2.14
N ILE A 38 11.50 -10.89 1.14
CA ILE A 38 11.55 -10.46 -0.26
C ILE A 38 10.12 -10.18 -0.75
N PRO A 39 9.81 -8.96 -1.22
CA PRO A 39 8.53 -8.68 -1.84
C PRO A 39 8.26 -9.60 -3.03
N PHE A 40 7.12 -10.26 -3.04
CA PHE A 40 6.77 -11.28 -4.04
C PHE A 40 6.85 -10.77 -5.49
N TYR A 41 6.58 -9.48 -5.71
CA TYR A 41 6.60 -8.86 -7.04
C TYR A 41 8.02 -8.73 -7.62
N HIS A 42 9.10 -8.90 -6.83
CA HIS A 42 10.45 -8.98 -7.36
C HIS A 42 10.63 -10.17 -8.32
N GLN A 43 9.87 -11.25 -8.10
CA GLN A 43 9.91 -12.40 -8.98
C GLN A 43 9.30 -12.14 -10.36
N PHE A 44 8.54 -11.04 -10.52
CA PHE A 44 8.01 -10.64 -11.83
C PHE A 44 9.14 -10.22 -12.80
N ALA A 45 10.26 -9.71 -12.30
CA ALA A 45 11.36 -9.25 -13.16
C ALA A 45 11.88 -10.34 -14.12
N GLY A 46 11.91 -11.61 -13.69
CA GLY A 46 12.34 -12.73 -14.51
C GLY A 46 11.34 -13.18 -15.60
N LYS A 47 10.07 -12.72 -15.53
CA LYS A 47 8.98 -13.12 -16.44
C LYS A 47 7.94 -12.00 -16.61
N ILE A 48 8.42 -10.77 -16.73
CA ILE A 48 7.55 -9.57 -16.67
C ILE A 48 6.44 -9.58 -17.74
N SER A 49 6.76 -9.93 -18.98
CA SER A 49 5.78 -9.97 -20.06
C SER A 49 4.67 -11.00 -19.82
N GLU A 50 5.02 -12.14 -19.25
CA GLU A 50 4.06 -13.18 -18.87
C GLU A 50 3.14 -12.68 -17.77
N CYS A 51 3.71 -12.07 -16.71
CA CYS A 51 2.96 -11.50 -15.60
C CYS A 51 2.02 -10.38 -16.07
N GLN A 52 2.49 -9.51 -16.97
CA GLN A 52 1.69 -8.43 -17.56
C GLN A 52 0.53 -8.99 -18.38
N TYR A 53 0.76 -10.05 -19.15
CA TYR A 53 -0.27 -10.72 -19.94
C TYR A 53 -1.38 -11.29 -19.03
N TYR A 54 -1.01 -12.03 -17.98
CA TYR A 54 -1.99 -12.57 -17.04
C TYR A 54 -2.75 -11.47 -16.31
N PHE A 55 -2.08 -10.40 -15.90
CA PHE A 55 -2.74 -9.25 -15.28
C PHE A 55 -3.73 -8.58 -16.23
N LYS A 56 -3.36 -8.39 -17.49
CA LYS A 56 -4.25 -7.84 -18.52
C LYS A 56 -5.51 -8.67 -18.71
N GLU A 57 -5.37 -9.99 -18.84
CA GLU A 57 -6.53 -10.88 -18.99
C GLU A 57 -7.42 -10.85 -17.73
N PHE A 58 -6.84 -10.94 -16.55
CA PHE A 58 -7.57 -10.78 -15.29
C PHE A 58 -8.38 -9.46 -15.23
N MET A 59 -7.76 -8.35 -15.62
CA MET A 59 -8.42 -7.05 -15.64
C MET A 59 -9.53 -6.96 -16.71
N LYS A 60 -9.36 -7.61 -17.84
CA LYS A 60 -10.42 -7.71 -18.86
C LYS A 60 -11.62 -8.53 -18.39
N ASP A 61 -11.38 -9.61 -17.67
CA ASP A 61 -12.44 -10.44 -17.11
C ASP A 61 -13.23 -9.64 -16.06
N LEU A 62 -12.55 -8.84 -15.24
CA LEU A 62 -13.15 -8.08 -14.16
C LEU A 62 -13.86 -6.80 -14.63
N TYR A 63 -13.28 -6.08 -15.59
CA TYR A 63 -13.73 -4.75 -16.02
C TYR A 63 -14.20 -4.68 -17.49
N GLY A 64 -13.94 -5.71 -18.26
CA GLY A 64 -14.22 -5.78 -19.69
C GLY A 64 -13.17 -5.04 -20.54
N LYS A 65 -13.35 -5.07 -21.86
CA LYS A 65 -12.40 -4.50 -22.82
C LYS A 65 -12.12 -3.00 -22.68
N LYS A 66 -12.95 -2.26 -21.93
CA LYS A 66 -12.77 -0.80 -21.73
C LYS A 66 -11.84 -0.47 -20.56
N VAL A 67 -11.21 -1.46 -19.94
CA VAL A 67 -10.30 -1.28 -18.80
C VAL A 67 -9.18 -0.28 -19.11
N THR A 68 -8.69 -0.22 -20.33
CA THR A 68 -7.66 0.73 -20.80
C THR A 68 -8.02 2.21 -20.65
N LYS A 69 -9.26 2.54 -20.26
CA LYS A 69 -9.71 3.92 -20.01
C LYS A 69 -9.60 4.33 -18.54
N TYR A 70 -9.27 3.40 -17.65
CA TYR A 70 -9.20 3.65 -16.22
C TYR A 70 -7.80 4.09 -15.79
N VAL A 71 -7.76 4.81 -14.69
CA VAL A 71 -6.53 5.09 -13.93
C VAL A 71 -6.41 4.04 -12.81
N LEU A 72 -5.26 3.45 -12.63
CA LEU A 72 -5.01 2.58 -11.49
C LEU A 72 -4.47 3.40 -10.33
N ALA A 73 -5.16 3.36 -9.18
CA ALA A 73 -4.64 3.87 -7.92
C ALA A 73 -3.98 2.72 -7.16
N ILE A 74 -2.66 2.66 -7.20
CA ILE A 74 -1.89 1.56 -6.63
C ILE A 74 -1.43 1.93 -5.23
N ILE A 75 -1.88 1.18 -4.25
CA ILE A 75 -1.48 1.30 -2.86
C ILE A 75 -0.35 0.32 -2.61
N VAL A 76 0.82 0.84 -2.26
CA VAL A 76 2.05 0.08 -2.06
C VAL A 76 2.44 0.03 -0.59
N PRO A 77 3.24 -0.98 -0.15
CA PRO A 77 3.84 -0.99 1.17
C PRO A 77 4.65 0.27 1.47
N ASP A 78 4.69 0.67 2.74
CA ASP A 78 5.32 1.92 3.18
C ASP A 78 6.85 1.93 3.05
N ASP A 79 7.48 0.78 2.89
CA ASP A 79 8.92 0.62 2.67
C ASP A 79 9.29 0.36 1.20
N THR A 80 8.37 0.60 0.28
CA THR A 80 8.63 0.51 -1.16
C THR A 80 9.72 1.50 -1.55
N THR A 81 10.80 1.00 -2.13
CA THR A 81 11.94 1.82 -2.54
C THR A 81 11.65 2.60 -3.82
N PRO A 82 12.40 3.68 -4.12
CA PRO A 82 12.23 4.42 -5.37
C PRO A 82 12.35 3.55 -6.64
N LEU A 83 13.26 2.57 -6.63
CA LEU A 83 13.40 1.64 -7.75
C LEU A 83 12.18 0.71 -7.88
N GLU A 84 11.65 0.23 -6.78
CA GLU A 84 10.43 -0.58 -6.77
C GLU A 84 9.21 0.23 -7.25
N HIS A 85 9.11 1.50 -6.86
CA HIS A 85 8.06 2.40 -7.39
C HIS A 85 8.12 2.50 -8.92
N ILE A 86 9.32 2.67 -9.50
CA ILE A 86 9.50 2.68 -10.95
C ILE A 86 9.08 1.33 -11.55
N PHE A 87 9.58 0.23 -10.98
CA PHE A 87 9.24 -1.11 -11.46
C PHE A 87 7.74 -1.39 -11.45
N ILE A 88 7.06 -1.03 -10.37
CA ILE A 88 5.61 -1.18 -10.22
C ILE A 88 4.87 -0.34 -11.29
N ASN A 89 5.27 0.90 -11.50
CA ASN A 89 4.70 1.74 -12.56
C ASN A 89 4.84 1.09 -13.94
N GLU A 90 6.05 0.68 -14.31
CA GLU A 90 6.35 0.05 -15.59
C GLU A 90 5.56 -1.27 -15.76
N PHE A 91 5.45 -2.06 -14.70
CA PHE A 91 4.68 -3.29 -14.73
C PHE A 91 3.22 -3.03 -15.12
N PHE A 92 2.56 -2.10 -14.44
CA PHE A 92 1.13 -1.84 -14.69
C PHE A 92 0.88 -1.06 -15.97
N LEU A 93 1.70 -0.06 -16.31
CA LEU A 93 1.56 0.70 -17.56
C LEU A 93 1.73 -0.17 -18.79
N HIS A 94 2.75 -1.03 -18.81
CA HIS A 94 3.02 -1.91 -19.96
C HIS A 94 2.16 -3.19 -19.98
N SER A 95 1.28 -3.39 -18.99
CA SER A 95 0.28 -4.46 -19.05
C SER A 95 -0.85 -4.17 -20.04
N ASP A 96 -0.94 -2.95 -20.59
CA ASP A 96 -2.10 -2.47 -21.38
C ASP A 96 -3.46 -2.61 -20.68
N ALA A 97 -3.47 -2.67 -19.34
CA ALA A 97 -4.69 -2.81 -18.54
C ALA A 97 -5.17 -1.48 -17.97
N CYS A 98 -4.54 -0.36 -18.33
CA CYS A 98 -4.91 0.96 -17.81
C CYS A 98 -4.49 2.09 -18.76
N LYS A 99 -4.99 3.29 -18.45
CA LYS A 99 -4.59 4.53 -19.12
C LYS A 99 -3.37 5.18 -18.44
N ALA A 100 -3.35 5.13 -17.12
CA ALA A 100 -2.35 5.76 -16.28
C ALA A 100 -2.30 5.07 -14.90
N VAL A 101 -1.25 5.34 -14.16
CA VAL A 101 -1.02 4.81 -12.81
C VAL A 101 -0.74 5.98 -11.88
N ALA A 102 -1.33 5.95 -10.69
CA ALA A 102 -0.97 6.80 -9.56
C ALA A 102 -0.62 5.91 -8.37
N GLN A 103 0.43 6.22 -7.63
CA GLN A 103 0.83 5.45 -6.46
C GLN A 103 0.68 6.24 -5.18
N LEU A 104 0.26 5.54 -4.11
CA LEU A 104 0.21 6.02 -2.74
C LEU A 104 0.75 4.92 -1.83
N THR A 105 1.38 5.26 -0.74
CA THR A 105 1.73 4.26 0.28
C THR A 105 0.52 3.94 1.16
N MET A 106 0.55 2.78 1.84
CA MET A 106 -0.52 2.38 2.76
C MET A 106 -0.73 3.42 3.84
N GLY A 107 0.34 3.93 4.44
CA GLY A 107 0.30 4.95 5.48
C GLY A 107 -0.42 6.23 5.03
N GLN A 108 -0.19 6.69 3.81
CA GLN A 108 -0.86 7.89 3.26
C GLN A 108 -2.38 7.76 3.14
N THR A 109 -2.90 6.53 3.16
CA THR A 109 -4.33 6.26 2.95
C THR A 109 -5.12 6.02 4.25
N LEU A 110 -4.46 5.97 5.41
CA LEU A 110 -5.10 5.59 6.67
C LEU A 110 -6.15 6.57 7.18
N SER A 111 -6.02 7.87 6.86
CA SER A 111 -6.99 8.86 7.31
C SER A 111 -7.28 9.91 6.23
N LYS A 112 -8.58 10.18 6.02
CA LYS A 112 -9.07 11.31 5.23
C LYS A 112 -9.52 12.48 6.11
N SER A 113 -9.80 12.21 7.38
CA SER A 113 -10.33 13.21 8.34
C SER A 113 -9.22 13.96 9.08
N HIS A 114 -8.02 13.40 9.16
CA HIS A 114 -6.88 14.00 9.84
C HIS A 114 -5.85 14.47 8.81
N THR A 115 -5.54 15.74 8.84
CA THR A 115 -4.49 16.33 7.97
C THR A 115 -3.11 15.89 8.40
N LYS A 116 -2.89 15.66 9.70
CA LYS A 116 -1.64 15.16 10.26
C LYS A 116 -1.86 13.97 11.17
N TYR A 117 -1.01 12.97 11.05
CA TYR A 117 -1.03 11.75 11.87
C TYR A 117 0.28 10.97 11.76
N ILE A 118 0.46 10.07 12.72
CA ILE A 118 1.51 9.05 12.69
C ILE A 118 0.90 7.75 12.19
N SER A 119 1.58 7.03 11.31
CA SER A 119 1.23 5.68 10.92
C SER A 119 2.32 4.68 11.31
N LEU A 120 1.90 3.51 11.77
CA LEU A 120 2.76 2.36 11.98
C LEU A 120 2.21 1.20 11.15
N SER A 121 3.06 0.62 10.32
CA SER A 121 2.73 -0.52 9.47
C SER A 121 3.85 -1.54 9.47
N ARG A 122 3.58 -2.72 8.91
CA ARG A 122 4.54 -3.80 8.77
C ARG A 122 4.51 -4.34 7.35
N SER A 123 5.68 -4.47 6.75
CA SER A 123 5.90 -5.19 5.49
C SER A 123 6.54 -6.57 5.76
N CYS A 124 6.89 -7.28 4.70
CA CYS A 124 7.69 -8.50 4.82
C CYS A 124 9.14 -8.24 5.24
N ARG A 125 9.62 -6.99 5.21
CA ARG A 125 11.00 -6.59 5.51
C ARG A 125 11.14 -5.80 6.79
N ASN A 126 10.23 -4.86 7.01
CA ASN A 126 10.39 -3.81 8.01
C ASN A 126 9.09 -3.52 8.76
N ILE A 127 9.26 -2.92 9.95
CA ILE A 127 8.23 -2.13 10.60
C ILE A 127 8.50 -0.67 10.25
N ILE A 128 7.48 0.04 9.78
CA ILE A 128 7.61 1.37 9.21
C ILE A 128 6.78 2.35 10.04
N LEU A 129 7.46 3.34 10.59
CA LEU A 129 6.89 4.46 11.32
C LEU A 129 6.98 5.72 10.45
N GLN A 130 5.84 6.35 10.16
CA GLN A 130 5.78 7.54 9.31
C GLN A 130 5.01 8.67 10.02
N TYR A 131 5.44 9.91 9.79
CA TYR A 131 4.63 11.10 10.04
C TYR A 131 4.12 11.65 8.72
N ILE A 132 2.80 11.73 8.61
CA ILE A 132 2.10 12.21 7.42
C ILE A 132 1.43 13.53 7.75
N ASN A 133 1.61 14.52 6.87
CA ASN A 133 0.94 15.82 6.96
C ASN A 133 0.45 16.24 5.57
N ASN A 134 -0.84 16.53 5.46
CA ASN A 134 -1.51 16.87 4.19
C ASN A 134 -1.28 15.84 3.06
N GLY A 135 -1.18 14.55 3.42
CA GLY A 135 -0.92 13.46 2.48
C GLY A 135 0.54 13.28 2.10
N GLU A 136 1.45 14.11 2.60
CA GLU A 136 2.90 14.00 2.37
C GLU A 136 3.59 13.31 3.55
N ILE A 137 4.56 12.46 3.27
CA ILE A 137 5.41 11.81 4.28
C ILE A 137 6.55 12.77 4.62
N LEU A 138 6.49 13.40 5.81
CA LEU A 138 7.50 14.36 6.25
C LEU A 138 8.66 13.73 7.02
N ALA A 139 8.40 12.59 7.67
CA ALA A 139 9.45 11.83 8.36
C ALA A 139 9.11 10.34 8.34
N GLN A 140 10.16 9.51 8.30
CA GLN A 140 10.03 8.05 8.31
C GLN A 140 11.20 7.40 9.05
N LYS A 141 10.90 6.35 9.82
CA LYS A 141 11.87 5.39 10.36
C LYS A 141 11.47 3.98 9.99
N GLN A 142 12.47 3.14 9.77
CA GLN A 142 12.30 1.72 9.49
C GLN A 142 13.07 0.90 10.52
N TYR A 143 12.48 -0.22 10.91
CA TYR A 143 13.05 -1.14 11.88
C TYR A 143 13.01 -2.54 11.29
N ASP A 144 14.10 -3.27 11.44
CA ASP A 144 14.18 -4.66 10.99
C ASP A 144 13.15 -5.52 11.73
N ILE A 145 12.38 -6.29 10.95
CA ILE A 145 11.28 -7.12 11.48
C ILE A 145 11.71 -8.22 12.45
N ASN A 146 13.00 -8.57 12.48
CA ASN A 146 13.54 -9.61 13.35
C ASN A 146 14.18 -9.06 14.64
N THR A 147 14.51 -7.75 14.68
CA THR A 147 15.34 -7.17 15.76
C THR A 147 14.74 -5.90 16.38
N TYR A 148 13.49 -5.55 16.05
CA TYR A 148 12.84 -4.35 16.58
C TYR A 148 12.59 -4.38 18.09
N SER A 149 12.44 -3.18 18.67
CA SER A 149 11.99 -2.97 20.04
C SER A 149 10.73 -2.10 20.03
N THR A 150 9.62 -2.64 20.55
CA THR A 150 8.35 -1.90 20.68
C THR A 150 8.51 -0.62 21.52
N LYS A 151 9.31 -0.70 22.60
CA LYS A 151 9.63 0.45 23.45
C LYS A 151 10.36 1.54 22.67
N GLN A 152 11.36 1.16 21.87
CA GLN A 152 12.10 2.11 21.03
C GLN A 152 11.19 2.78 20.00
N ILE A 153 10.31 2.00 19.35
CA ILE A 153 9.35 2.52 18.37
C ILE A 153 8.37 3.50 19.03
N ALA A 154 7.90 3.21 20.24
CA ALA A 154 7.01 4.10 21.00
C ALA A 154 7.69 5.42 21.37
N GLU A 155 8.98 5.39 21.75
CA GLU A 155 9.78 6.58 22.03
C GLU A 155 10.04 7.40 20.76
N ASP A 156 10.41 6.72 19.69
CA ASP A 156 10.66 7.35 18.38
C ASP A 156 9.41 7.99 17.79
N ALA A 157 8.23 7.39 17.98
CA ALA A 157 6.96 7.96 17.52
C ALA A 157 6.70 9.36 18.11
N LYS A 158 7.10 9.60 19.37
CA LYS A 158 6.93 10.90 20.04
C LYS A 158 7.88 11.98 19.53
N ARG A 159 9.00 11.57 18.91
CA ARG A 159 10.08 12.45 18.47
C ARG A 159 10.36 12.35 16.97
N LEU A 160 9.44 11.74 16.22
CA LEU A 160 9.65 11.48 14.80
C LEU A 160 9.75 12.77 13.97
N HIS A 161 9.04 13.82 14.40
CA HIS A 161 9.06 15.13 13.76
C HIS A 161 8.77 16.22 14.80
N ILE A 162 9.31 17.42 14.59
CA ILE A 162 9.16 18.51 15.53
C ILE A 162 7.69 18.89 15.79
N ASP A 163 6.83 18.83 14.78
CA ASP A 163 5.40 19.10 14.94
C ASP A 163 4.73 18.15 15.94
N ILE A 164 5.20 16.90 16.04
CA ILE A 164 4.66 15.91 16.96
C ILE A 164 5.03 16.27 18.41
N GLU A 165 6.27 16.71 18.63
CA GLU A 165 6.73 17.08 19.97
C GLU A 165 5.92 18.26 20.56
N TYR A 166 5.53 19.22 19.71
CA TYR A 166 4.82 20.43 20.16
C TYR A 166 3.30 20.28 20.18
N SER A 167 2.71 19.58 19.24
CA SER A 167 1.24 19.58 19.07
C SER A 167 0.59 18.21 19.15
N GLY A 168 1.41 17.15 19.24
CA GLY A 168 0.92 15.78 19.13
C GLY A 168 0.32 15.48 17.75
N ALA A 169 0.06 14.21 17.49
CA ALA A 169 -0.64 13.75 16.31
C ALA A 169 -1.39 12.43 16.65
N PRO A 170 -2.56 12.16 16.05
CA PRO A 170 -3.18 10.84 16.13
C PRO A 170 -2.23 9.76 15.66
N PHE A 171 -2.26 8.60 16.34
CA PHE A 171 -1.40 7.47 16.00
C PHE A 171 -2.27 6.32 15.49
N PHE A 172 -2.07 5.93 14.24
CA PHE A 172 -2.78 4.85 13.58
C PHE A 172 -1.88 3.64 13.37
N ILE A 173 -2.40 2.47 13.73
CA ILE A 173 -1.73 1.17 13.53
C ILE A 173 -2.44 0.48 12.38
N ASN A 174 -1.73 0.29 11.28
CA ASN A 174 -2.25 -0.43 10.12
C ASN A 174 -2.16 -1.93 10.34
N ASN A 175 -3.25 -2.54 10.78
CA ASN A 175 -3.36 -3.99 11.00
C ASN A 175 -3.87 -4.72 9.74
N PHE A 176 -3.52 -4.20 8.56
CA PHE A 176 -3.75 -4.83 7.28
C PHE A 176 -2.49 -5.59 6.85
N ASN A 177 -2.67 -6.83 6.34
CA ASN A 177 -1.64 -7.57 5.63
C ASN A 177 -0.57 -8.28 6.50
N MET A 178 -0.21 -7.76 7.68
CA MET A 178 0.70 -8.38 8.62
C MET A 178 0.21 -8.21 10.05
N ASN A 179 0.56 -9.16 10.92
CA ASN A 179 0.21 -9.09 12.33
C ASN A 179 0.93 -7.91 13.02
N MET A 180 0.14 -7.10 13.73
CA MET A 180 0.58 -5.94 14.50
C MET A 180 0.28 -6.10 16.01
N ASP A 181 0.12 -7.33 16.52
CA ASP A 181 -0.32 -7.59 17.90
C ASP A 181 0.57 -6.91 18.94
N ASP A 182 1.86 -6.80 18.70
CA ASP A 182 2.82 -6.16 19.60
C ASP A 182 2.62 -4.63 19.75
N PHE A 183 1.75 -4.03 18.95
CA PHE A 183 1.59 -2.57 18.84
C PHE A 183 0.17 -2.08 19.13
N LEU A 184 -0.79 -2.96 19.37
CA LEU A 184 -2.21 -2.61 19.45
C LEU A 184 -2.52 -1.57 20.53
N ASP A 185 -1.72 -1.51 21.58
CA ASP A 185 -1.88 -0.57 22.70
C ASP A 185 -1.29 0.83 22.41
N MET A 186 -0.58 1.00 21.29
CA MET A 186 0.13 2.24 20.99
C MET A 186 -0.75 3.31 20.34
N GLY A 187 -1.87 2.94 19.74
CA GLY A 187 -2.73 3.89 19.03
C GLY A 187 -4.04 3.29 18.54
N GLN A 188 -4.70 4.01 17.64
CA GLN A 188 -5.95 3.54 17.04
C GLN A 188 -5.62 2.49 15.96
N VAL A 189 -6.14 1.29 16.14
CA VAL A 189 -5.98 0.19 15.20
C VAL A 189 -6.93 0.38 14.02
N ILE A 190 -6.37 0.34 12.80
CA ILE A 190 -7.13 0.25 11.55
C ILE A 190 -7.16 -1.22 11.14
N THR A 191 -8.32 -1.83 11.27
CA THR A 191 -8.53 -3.24 10.92
C THR A 191 -8.43 -3.47 9.41
N THR A 192 -8.22 -4.72 8.99
CA THR A 192 -8.24 -5.11 7.57
C THR A 192 -9.50 -4.63 6.85
N LYS A 193 -10.67 -4.78 7.48
CA LYS A 193 -11.94 -4.34 6.90
C LYS A 193 -11.97 -2.82 6.71
N GLU A 194 -11.66 -2.06 7.75
CA GLU A 194 -11.62 -0.59 7.70
C GLU A 194 -10.63 -0.08 6.66
N PHE A 195 -9.47 -0.73 6.54
CA PHE A 195 -8.49 -0.38 5.52
C PHE A 195 -9.05 -0.59 4.11
N LEU A 196 -9.62 -1.76 3.82
CA LEU A 196 -10.22 -2.06 2.52
C LEU A 196 -11.37 -1.10 2.19
N ASP A 197 -12.25 -0.81 3.14
CA ASP A 197 -13.36 0.14 2.96
C ASP A 197 -12.84 1.56 2.63
N LYS A 198 -11.74 1.99 3.24
CA LYS A 198 -11.08 3.28 2.92
C LYS A 198 -10.51 3.28 1.51
N ILE A 199 -9.80 2.22 1.13
CA ILE A 199 -9.16 2.11 -0.19
C ILE A 199 -10.20 1.98 -1.31
N ALA A 200 -11.31 1.26 -1.09
CA ALA A 200 -12.36 1.13 -2.09
C ALA A 200 -12.91 2.47 -2.61
N ASN A 201 -12.77 3.53 -1.80
CA ASN A 201 -13.23 4.89 -2.07
C ASN A 201 -12.09 5.88 -2.37
N VAL A 202 -10.88 5.40 -2.65
CA VAL A 202 -9.76 6.26 -3.06
C VAL A 202 -10.03 6.79 -4.47
N GLN A 203 -9.95 8.12 -4.60
CA GLN A 203 -9.99 8.80 -5.90
C GLN A 203 -8.66 9.54 -6.07
N THR A 204 -8.07 9.41 -7.23
CA THR A 204 -6.88 10.18 -7.60
C THR A 204 -7.35 11.53 -8.14
N GLU A 205 -7.27 12.57 -7.33
CA GLU A 205 -7.77 13.91 -7.71
C GLU A 205 -6.91 14.62 -8.74
N LYS A 206 -5.70 14.14 -9.02
CA LYS A 206 -4.79 14.74 -10.03
C LYS A 206 -3.88 13.67 -10.65
N VAL A 207 -4.20 13.23 -11.82
CA VAL A 207 -3.24 12.72 -12.82
C VAL A 207 -3.49 13.44 -14.14
#